data_24d04f00a1b182b981d9d82f1f4fe426
#
_entry.id   24d04f00a1b182b981d9d82f1f4fe426
#
_cell.length_a   1.000
_cell.length_b   1.000
_cell.length_c   1.000
_cell.angle_alpha   90.00
_cell.angle_beta   90.00
_cell.angle_gamma   90.00
#
_symmetry.space_group_name_H-M   'P 1'
#
loop_
_entity.id
_entity.type
_entity.pdbx_description
1 polymer ?
#
loop_
_entity_poly.entity_id
_entity_poly.type
_entity_poly.pdbx_seq_one_letter_code
_entity_poly.pdbx_strand_id
1 'polypeptide(L)'
;MDRDARNWHARVARMRIPLGGSTMSLQRERTLILTVLLILTAASWALLIWQSRTANTMGMGLTMGMGAALFLAIWVVMMIAMMFPAAAPMILVFAQVQRDRRRGGWAFVPTWIFAGAYLLIWTLFGGLIYLGANVSGVLAQQVPWLMMNASRIVGGIVVLAGLYQLTPLKRVCLAKCCTPLDFILHSWRDGSPGAFRMGLEHGIYCLGGYWLLFVLLFPLGMMNIAAMALLTALIFAEKVVPRRARIAQFAALALILYGALVIVVPAALPLGGAGM
;
A
#
# COMPACT_ATOMS: atom_id res chain seq x y z
N MET A 1 25.95 0.37 -25.83
CA MET A 1 25.64 -0.30 -24.54
C MET A 1 26.71 -0.12 -23.46
N ASP A 2 27.88 0.45 -23.77
CA ASP A 2 29.05 0.51 -22.83
C ASP A 2 29.29 1.89 -22.17
N ARG A 3 28.62 2.97 -22.56
CA ARG A 3 28.77 4.29 -21.94
C ARG A 3 27.95 4.46 -20.65
N ASP A 4 26.82 3.79 -20.56
CA ASP A 4 25.95 3.87 -19.37
C ASP A 4 26.52 3.07 -18.20
N ALA A 5 27.18 1.93 -18.46
CA ALA A 5 27.84 1.14 -17.44
C ALA A 5 29.05 1.89 -16.84
N ARG A 6 29.84 2.58 -17.66
CA ARG A 6 30.97 3.40 -17.19
C ARG A 6 30.54 4.64 -16.39
N ASN A 7 29.45 5.27 -16.80
CA ASN A 7 28.85 6.37 -16.05
C ASN A 7 28.22 5.91 -14.72
N TRP A 8 27.81 4.65 -14.63
CA TRP A 8 27.27 4.06 -13.41
C TRP A 8 28.38 3.88 -12.36
N HIS A 9 29.53 3.25 -12.74
CA HIS A 9 30.68 3.08 -11.86
C HIS A 9 31.25 4.43 -11.39
N ALA A 10 31.30 5.43 -12.25
CA ALA A 10 31.73 6.79 -11.89
C ALA A 10 30.74 7.52 -10.98
N ARG A 11 29.44 7.23 -11.06
CA ARG A 11 28.41 7.74 -10.13
C ARG A 11 28.49 7.07 -8.77
N VAL A 12 28.67 5.74 -8.73
CA VAL A 12 28.85 4.97 -7.48
C VAL A 12 30.16 5.34 -6.79
N ALA A 13 31.23 5.54 -7.54
CA ALA A 13 32.51 5.97 -6.99
C ALA A 13 32.50 7.43 -6.45
N ARG A 14 31.63 8.29 -6.98
CA ARG A 14 31.37 9.64 -6.43
C ARG A 14 30.43 9.64 -5.22
N MET A 15 29.66 8.59 -5.01
CA MET A 15 28.98 8.33 -3.74
C MET A 15 29.96 7.73 -2.73
N ARG A 16 31.11 8.39 -2.47
CA ARG A 16 31.91 8.10 -1.28
C ARG A 16 31.01 8.36 -0.08
N ILE A 17 30.45 7.30 0.48
CA ILE A 17 29.81 7.33 1.79
C ILE A 17 30.97 7.62 2.75
N PRO A 18 31.08 8.82 3.33
CA PRO A 18 32.10 9.08 4.34
C PRO A 18 31.73 8.27 5.56
N LEU A 19 32.37 7.14 5.79
CA LEU A 19 32.23 6.28 6.96
C LEU A 19 32.62 6.95 8.29
N GLY A 20 32.89 8.28 8.29
CA GLY A 20 33.44 9.04 9.39
C GLY A 20 32.54 10.05 10.09
N GLY A 21 31.21 9.91 10.03
CA GLY A 21 30.30 10.75 10.84
C GLY A 21 29.77 9.98 12.03
N SER A 22 29.73 10.60 13.22
CA SER A 22 29.32 9.97 14.48
C SER A 22 28.12 9.02 14.29
N THR A 23 28.33 7.74 14.48
CA THR A 23 27.33 6.66 14.37
C THR A 23 26.11 6.95 15.24
N MET A 24 26.28 7.64 16.36
CA MET A 24 25.21 8.07 17.28
C MET A 24 24.20 9.03 16.63
N SER A 25 24.61 9.95 15.77
CA SER A 25 23.68 10.88 15.12
C SER A 25 22.86 10.21 14.01
N LEU A 26 23.44 9.20 13.32
CA LEU A 26 22.76 8.38 12.30
C LEU A 26 21.67 7.50 12.93
N GLN A 27 22.01 6.87 14.04
CA GLN A 27 21.06 6.03 14.77
C GLN A 27 19.89 6.85 15.32
N ARG A 28 20.16 8.05 15.87
CA ARG A 28 19.12 8.92 16.45
C ARG A 28 18.07 9.34 15.42
N GLU A 29 18.49 9.77 14.24
CA GLU A 29 17.54 10.20 13.20
C GLU A 29 16.75 9.01 12.61
N ARG A 30 17.41 7.88 12.36
CA ARG A 30 16.73 6.64 11.97
C ARG A 30 15.69 6.22 13.01
N THR A 31 16.06 6.27 14.29
CA THR A 31 15.16 5.97 15.40
C THR A 31 13.98 6.95 15.43
N LEU A 32 14.23 8.26 15.27
CA LEU A 32 13.16 9.26 15.23
C LEU A 32 12.16 9.00 14.10
N ILE A 33 12.64 8.76 12.87
CA ILE A 33 11.76 8.47 11.73
C ILE A 33 10.96 7.19 11.99
N LEU A 34 11.60 6.13 12.47
CA LEU A 34 10.91 4.88 12.82
C LEU A 34 9.87 5.10 13.92
N THR A 35 10.22 5.83 14.97
CA THR A 35 9.31 6.14 16.08
C THR A 35 8.09 6.90 15.58
N VAL A 36 8.28 7.94 14.76
CA VAL A 36 7.17 8.70 14.16
C VAL A 36 6.29 7.79 13.29
N LEU A 37 6.88 6.97 12.41
CA LEU A 37 6.12 6.04 11.57
C LEU A 37 5.33 5.02 12.41
N LEU A 38 5.94 4.49 13.48
CA LEU A 38 5.28 3.53 14.38
C LEU A 38 4.15 4.18 15.18
N ILE A 39 4.35 5.41 15.68
CA ILE A 39 3.31 6.17 16.40
C ILE A 39 2.13 6.45 15.44
N LEU A 40 2.40 6.93 14.23
CA LEU A 40 1.35 7.18 13.24
C LEU A 40 0.60 5.90 12.90
N THR A 41 1.32 4.79 12.70
CA THR A 41 0.72 3.48 12.42
C THR A 41 -0.16 3.02 13.58
N ALA A 42 0.36 3.06 14.81
CA ALA A 42 -0.38 2.64 16.01
C ALA A 42 -1.61 3.51 16.27
N ALA A 43 -1.48 4.84 16.15
CA ALA A 43 -2.59 5.76 16.28
C ALA A 43 -3.67 5.53 15.22
N SER A 44 -3.24 5.27 13.96
CA SER A 44 -4.16 4.94 12.87
C SER A 44 -4.90 3.62 13.13
N TRP A 45 -4.23 2.56 13.60
CA TRP A 45 -4.89 1.31 13.99
C TRP A 45 -5.85 1.52 15.16
N ALA A 46 -5.45 2.27 16.19
CA ALA A 46 -6.33 2.58 17.34
C ALA A 46 -7.60 3.32 16.89
N LEU A 47 -7.46 4.31 16.01
CA LEU A 47 -8.59 5.05 15.46
C LEU A 47 -9.51 4.15 14.63
N LEU A 48 -8.96 3.29 13.78
CA LEU A 48 -9.76 2.35 12.97
C LEU A 48 -10.49 1.32 13.81
N ILE A 49 -9.85 0.78 14.85
CA ILE A 49 -10.48 -0.15 15.80
C ILE A 49 -11.60 0.57 16.58
N TRP A 50 -11.36 1.79 17.04
CA TRP A 50 -12.40 2.59 17.71
C TRP A 50 -13.58 2.84 16.78
N GLN A 51 -13.31 3.26 15.54
CA GLN A 51 -14.35 3.53 14.55
C GLN A 51 -15.13 2.27 14.15
N SER A 52 -14.47 1.11 14.00
CA SER A 52 -15.15 -0.14 13.67
C SER A 52 -16.15 -0.56 14.73
N ARG A 53 -15.88 -0.26 16.01
CA ARG A 53 -16.80 -0.54 17.13
C ARG A 53 -18.00 0.40 17.13
N THR A 54 -17.83 1.64 16.67
CA THR A 54 -18.91 2.63 16.62
C THR A 54 -19.72 2.54 15.32
N ALA A 55 -19.11 2.08 14.22
CA ALA A 55 -19.75 1.98 12.92
C ALA A 55 -20.80 0.86 12.80
N ASN A 56 -20.83 -0.08 13.73
CA ASN A 56 -21.89 -1.13 13.78
C ASN A 56 -23.33 -0.54 13.91
N THR A 57 -23.44 0.77 14.10
CA THR A 57 -24.72 1.49 14.19
C THR A 57 -25.07 2.30 12.94
N MET A 58 -24.17 2.41 11.96
CA MET A 58 -24.36 3.21 10.74
C MET A 58 -24.40 2.32 9.49
N GLY A 59 -25.46 2.49 8.75
CA GLY A 59 -25.90 1.89 7.49
C GLY A 59 -24.93 1.08 6.61
N MET A 60 -25.47 0.06 5.98
CA MET A 60 -24.81 -1.02 5.22
C MET A 60 -24.53 -0.67 3.75
N GLY A 61 -23.98 0.50 3.43
CA GLY A 61 -23.55 0.81 2.06
C GLY A 61 -22.03 0.60 1.86
N LEU A 62 -21.57 0.37 0.62
CA LEU A 62 -20.14 0.25 0.29
C LEU A 62 -19.34 1.49 0.68
N THR A 63 -19.93 2.66 0.69
CA THR A 63 -19.36 3.92 1.17
C THR A 63 -19.79 4.27 2.60
N MET A 64 -20.57 3.38 3.27
CA MET A 64 -21.16 3.60 4.60
C MET A 64 -21.99 4.90 4.70
N GLY A 65 -22.53 5.39 3.58
CA GLY A 65 -23.27 6.66 3.52
C GLY A 65 -22.43 7.90 3.75
N MET A 66 -21.11 7.77 3.80
CA MET A 66 -20.19 8.89 4.08
C MET A 66 -19.99 9.77 2.84
N GLY A 67 -19.90 11.06 3.06
CA GLY A 67 -19.44 12.00 2.03
C GLY A 67 -17.98 11.74 1.63
N ALA A 68 -17.60 12.16 0.41
CA ALA A 68 -16.27 11.91 -0.17
C ALA A 68 -15.11 12.34 0.74
N ALA A 69 -15.22 13.51 1.41
CA ALA A 69 -14.16 14.02 2.26
C ALA A 69 -13.90 13.11 3.48
N LEU A 70 -14.96 12.65 4.15
CA LEU A 70 -14.84 11.76 5.30
C LEU A 70 -14.32 10.39 4.87
N PHE A 71 -14.83 9.86 3.75
CA PHE A 71 -14.36 8.62 3.17
C PHE A 71 -12.85 8.67 2.89
N LEU A 72 -12.37 9.73 2.20
CA LEU A 72 -10.96 9.90 1.89
C LEU A 72 -10.09 10.09 3.14
N ALA A 73 -10.60 10.79 4.15
CA ALA A 73 -9.88 10.92 5.43
C ALA A 73 -9.66 9.56 6.09
N ILE A 74 -10.70 8.74 6.19
CA ILE A 74 -10.62 7.38 6.74
C ILE A 74 -9.72 6.49 5.85
N TRP A 75 -9.84 6.61 4.53
CA TRP A 75 -8.99 5.90 3.58
C TRP A 75 -7.52 6.21 3.80
N VAL A 76 -7.14 7.48 3.96
CA VAL A 76 -5.75 7.89 4.23
C VAL A 76 -5.26 7.32 5.56
N VAL A 77 -6.08 7.35 6.61
CA VAL A 77 -5.74 6.72 7.90
C VAL A 77 -5.51 5.22 7.73
N MET A 78 -6.35 4.55 6.95
CA MET A 78 -6.20 3.13 6.63
C MET A 78 -4.90 2.86 5.85
N MET A 79 -4.55 3.71 4.89
CA MET A 79 -3.29 3.60 4.15
C MET A 79 -2.08 3.81 5.05
N ILE A 80 -2.12 4.76 5.99
CA ILE A 80 -1.06 4.94 6.98
C ILE A 80 -0.92 3.69 7.85
N ALA A 81 -2.02 3.16 8.37
CA ALA A 81 -2.01 1.96 9.20
C ALA A 81 -1.40 0.73 8.52
N MET A 82 -1.76 0.50 7.25
CA MET A 82 -1.40 -0.72 6.52
C MET A 82 -0.10 -0.59 5.73
N MET A 83 0.18 0.58 5.15
CA MET A 83 1.24 0.77 4.18
C MET A 83 2.51 1.40 4.74
N PHE A 84 2.45 2.23 5.78
CA PHE A 84 3.65 2.85 6.35
C PHE A 84 4.63 1.84 6.93
N PRO A 85 4.21 0.82 7.69
CA PRO A 85 5.15 -0.20 8.15
C PRO A 85 5.88 -0.90 7.00
N ALA A 86 5.14 -1.16 5.92
CA ALA A 86 5.69 -1.82 4.73
C ALA A 86 6.52 -0.88 3.84
N ALA A 87 6.34 0.45 3.92
CA ALA A 87 7.13 1.46 3.21
C ALA A 87 8.33 1.98 4.03
N ALA A 88 8.37 1.68 5.33
CA ALA A 88 9.41 2.17 6.23
C ALA A 88 10.84 1.94 5.73
N PRO A 89 11.24 0.77 5.18
CA PRO A 89 12.58 0.56 4.67
C PRO A 89 12.95 1.55 3.56
N MET A 90 12.02 1.84 2.65
CA MET A 90 12.23 2.81 1.56
C MET A 90 12.38 4.23 2.09
N ILE A 91 11.50 4.64 3.01
CA ILE A 91 11.52 5.97 3.63
C ILE A 91 12.85 6.19 4.38
N LEU A 92 13.34 5.17 5.09
CA LEU A 92 14.60 5.23 5.83
C LEU A 92 15.81 5.34 4.90
N VAL A 93 15.85 4.57 3.82
CA VAL A 93 16.96 4.65 2.85
C VAL A 93 16.94 6.01 2.14
N PHE A 94 15.77 6.52 1.77
CA PHE A 94 15.65 7.88 1.22
C PHE A 94 16.19 8.95 2.19
N ALA A 95 15.77 8.89 3.46
CA ALA A 95 16.24 9.82 4.49
C ALA A 95 17.75 9.75 4.69
N GLN A 96 18.34 8.53 4.68
CA GLN A 96 19.79 8.34 4.82
C GLN A 96 20.53 8.97 3.65
N VAL A 97 20.11 8.73 2.41
CA VAL A 97 20.78 9.31 1.23
C VAL A 97 20.67 10.83 1.22
N GLN A 98 19.52 11.41 1.58
CA GLN A 98 19.34 12.85 1.70
C GLN A 98 20.29 13.47 2.72
N ARG A 99 20.48 12.81 3.85
CA ARG A 99 21.38 13.27 4.89
C ARG A 99 22.83 13.25 4.45
N ASP A 100 23.27 12.17 3.79
CA ASP A 100 24.65 12.05 3.32
C ASP A 100 24.94 13.13 2.28
N ARG A 101 23.98 13.47 1.43
CA ARG A 101 24.07 14.58 0.47
C ARG A 101 24.12 15.95 1.15
N ARG A 102 23.33 16.18 2.20
CA ARG A 102 23.42 17.42 2.98
C ARG A 102 24.81 17.64 3.55
N ARG A 103 25.48 16.58 4.02
CA ARG A 103 26.88 16.67 4.49
C ARG A 103 27.83 17.04 3.38
N GLY A 104 27.54 16.70 2.14
CA GLY A 104 28.28 17.09 0.93
C GLY A 104 27.93 18.50 0.41
N GLY A 105 27.17 19.31 1.17
CA GLY A 105 26.81 20.69 0.79
C GLY A 105 25.60 20.83 -0.12
N TRP A 106 24.84 19.75 -0.37
CA TRP A 106 23.62 19.77 -1.18
C TRP A 106 22.41 20.25 -0.37
N ALA A 107 21.42 20.82 -1.07
CA ALA A 107 20.18 21.28 -0.43
C ALA A 107 19.44 20.12 0.26
N PHE A 108 19.02 20.36 1.49
CA PHE A 108 18.22 19.39 2.25
C PHE A 108 16.80 19.34 1.72
N VAL A 109 16.33 18.13 1.45
CA VAL A 109 14.92 17.87 1.09
C VAL A 109 14.26 17.06 2.20
N PRO A 110 13.17 17.56 2.81
CA PRO A 110 12.46 16.87 3.86
C PRO A 110 11.87 15.54 3.40
N THR A 111 12.04 14.49 4.18
CA THR A 111 11.55 13.12 3.90
C THR A 111 10.03 13.05 3.78
N TRP A 112 9.29 13.98 4.43
CA TRP A 112 7.83 14.02 4.34
C TRP A 112 7.32 14.36 2.94
N ILE A 113 8.12 15.02 2.07
CA ILE A 113 7.75 15.26 0.67
C ILE A 113 7.64 13.93 -0.07
N PHE A 114 8.60 13.03 0.12
CA PHE A 114 8.57 11.69 -0.45
C PHE A 114 7.37 10.87 0.09
N ALA A 115 7.19 10.86 1.41
CA ALA A 115 6.09 10.13 2.05
C ALA A 115 4.71 10.70 1.68
N GLY A 116 4.59 12.03 1.58
CA GLY A 116 3.36 12.70 1.15
C GLY A 116 2.99 12.40 -0.31
N ALA A 117 3.98 12.41 -1.21
CA ALA A 117 3.78 12.02 -2.61
C ALA A 117 3.36 10.54 -2.75
N TYR A 118 3.94 9.65 -1.94
CA TYR A 118 3.53 8.27 -1.85
C TYR A 118 2.06 8.12 -1.41
N LEU A 119 1.66 8.83 -0.35
CA LEU A 119 0.26 8.83 0.13
C LEU A 119 -0.70 9.47 -0.88
N LEU A 120 -0.25 10.45 -1.66
CA LEU A 120 -1.07 11.07 -2.70
C LEU A 120 -1.55 10.04 -3.72
N ILE A 121 -0.68 9.12 -4.17
CA ILE A 121 -1.07 8.03 -5.09
C ILE A 121 -2.17 7.16 -4.46
N TRP A 122 -2.02 6.79 -3.19
CA TRP A 122 -3.04 6.02 -2.48
C TRP A 122 -4.34 6.80 -2.27
N THR A 123 -4.27 8.11 -2.04
CA THR A 123 -5.44 8.97 -1.90
C THR A 123 -6.21 9.08 -3.22
N LEU A 124 -5.49 9.25 -4.35
CA LEU A 124 -6.10 9.25 -5.69
C LEU A 124 -6.77 7.91 -5.99
N PHE A 125 -6.13 6.81 -5.65
CA PHE A 125 -6.74 5.49 -5.76
C PHE A 125 -8.00 5.36 -4.88
N GLY A 126 -7.97 5.87 -3.63
CA GLY A 126 -9.14 5.96 -2.76
C GLY A 126 -10.29 6.74 -3.39
N GLY A 127 -9.99 7.84 -4.10
CA GLY A 127 -10.97 8.60 -4.87
C GLY A 127 -11.62 7.75 -5.99
N LEU A 128 -10.81 7.00 -6.74
CA LEU A 128 -11.32 6.09 -7.78
C LEU A 128 -12.22 5.00 -7.18
N ILE A 129 -11.81 4.45 -6.05
CA ILE A 129 -12.58 3.46 -5.31
C ILE A 129 -13.92 4.04 -4.84
N TYR A 130 -13.93 5.26 -4.28
CA TYR A 130 -15.16 5.94 -3.87
C TYR A 130 -16.13 6.11 -5.04
N LEU A 131 -15.62 6.57 -6.17
CA LEU A 131 -16.45 6.70 -7.39
C LEU A 131 -16.99 5.36 -7.86
N GLY A 132 -16.14 4.33 -7.91
CA GLY A 132 -16.54 2.97 -8.29
C GLY A 132 -17.60 2.39 -7.35
N ALA A 133 -17.48 2.63 -6.05
CA ALA A 133 -18.46 2.18 -5.06
C ALA A 133 -19.83 2.87 -5.25
N ASN A 134 -19.84 4.18 -5.53
CA ASN A 134 -21.09 4.89 -5.82
C ASN A 134 -21.74 4.39 -7.12
N VAL A 135 -20.95 4.24 -8.19
CA VAL A 135 -21.45 3.71 -9.48
C VAL A 135 -22.00 2.30 -9.30
N SER A 136 -21.30 1.42 -8.58
CA SER A 136 -21.77 0.06 -8.33
C SER A 136 -23.06 0.04 -7.51
N GLY A 137 -23.22 0.96 -6.54
CA GLY A 137 -24.45 1.11 -5.77
C GLY A 137 -25.64 1.52 -6.64
N VAL A 138 -25.47 2.48 -7.55
CA VAL A 138 -26.53 2.90 -8.50
C VAL A 138 -26.86 1.77 -9.46
N LEU A 139 -25.85 1.08 -10.01
CA LEU A 139 -26.07 -0.06 -10.92
C LEU A 139 -26.80 -1.22 -10.23
N ALA A 140 -26.47 -1.51 -8.98
CA ALA A 140 -27.12 -2.56 -8.21
C ALA A 140 -28.61 -2.28 -8.00
N GLN A 141 -28.99 -1.01 -7.84
CA GLN A 141 -30.42 -0.62 -7.75
C GLN A 141 -31.17 -0.75 -9.08
N GLN A 142 -30.49 -0.50 -10.21
CA GLN A 142 -31.09 -0.54 -11.54
C GLN A 142 -31.13 -1.95 -12.15
N VAL A 143 -30.19 -2.83 -11.73
CA VAL A 143 -30.04 -4.16 -12.30
C VAL A 143 -30.17 -5.22 -11.20
N PRO A 144 -31.40 -5.74 -10.94
CA PRO A 144 -31.62 -6.72 -9.88
C PRO A 144 -30.73 -7.97 -9.97
N TRP A 145 -30.34 -8.35 -11.18
CA TRP A 145 -29.42 -9.47 -11.41
C TRP A 145 -28.08 -9.30 -10.68
N LEU A 146 -27.55 -8.07 -10.58
CA LEU A 146 -26.30 -7.79 -9.86
C LEU A 146 -26.46 -8.08 -8.36
N MET A 147 -27.58 -7.68 -7.77
CA MET A 147 -27.88 -7.96 -6.37
C MET A 147 -28.02 -9.46 -6.11
N MET A 148 -28.77 -10.17 -6.95
CA MET A 148 -28.95 -11.62 -6.82
C MET A 148 -27.66 -12.43 -6.97
N ASN A 149 -26.69 -11.94 -7.74
CA ASN A 149 -25.42 -12.59 -7.97
C ASN A 149 -24.23 -11.91 -7.26
N ALA A 150 -24.49 -11.00 -6.32
CA ALA A 150 -23.43 -10.22 -5.65
C ALA A 150 -22.34 -11.11 -5.05
N SER A 151 -22.69 -12.17 -4.33
CA SER A 151 -21.73 -13.12 -3.75
C SER A 151 -20.87 -13.82 -4.79
N ARG A 152 -21.45 -14.22 -5.93
CA ARG A 152 -20.70 -14.84 -7.03
C ARG A 152 -19.75 -13.86 -7.70
N ILE A 153 -20.18 -12.62 -7.89
CA ILE A 153 -19.34 -11.52 -8.43
C ILE A 153 -18.17 -11.28 -7.50
N VAL A 154 -18.42 -11.20 -6.20
CA VAL A 154 -17.36 -11.08 -5.17
C VAL A 154 -16.41 -12.27 -5.24
N GLY A 155 -16.91 -13.50 -5.30
CA GLY A 155 -16.08 -14.69 -5.50
C GLY A 155 -15.19 -14.60 -6.75
N GLY A 156 -15.73 -14.10 -7.86
CA GLY A 156 -14.99 -13.83 -9.09
C GLY A 156 -13.88 -12.80 -8.89
N ILE A 157 -14.15 -11.70 -8.17
CA ILE A 157 -13.12 -10.68 -7.84
C ILE A 157 -12.02 -11.28 -6.97
N VAL A 158 -12.36 -12.14 -6.01
CA VAL A 158 -11.37 -12.84 -5.16
C VAL A 158 -10.50 -13.78 -5.99
N VAL A 159 -11.08 -14.55 -6.93
CA VAL A 159 -10.31 -15.39 -7.87
C VAL A 159 -9.38 -14.54 -8.72
N LEU A 160 -9.87 -13.43 -9.28
CA LEU A 160 -9.05 -12.49 -10.07
C LEU A 160 -7.90 -11.91 -9.24
N ALA A 161 -8.13 -11.58 -7.97
CA ALA A 161 -7.07 -11.14 -7.08
C ALA A 161 -6.01 -12.23 -6.85
N GLY A 162 -6.44 -13.48 -6.70
CA GLY A 162 -5.52 -14.63 -6.62
C GLY A 162 -4.71 -14.82 -7.90
N LEU A 163 -5.34 -14.75 -9.07
CA LEU A 163 -4.66 -14.84 -10.35
C LEU A 163 -3.66 -13.68 -10.56
N TYR A 164 -4.05 -12.46 -10.15
CA TYR A 164 -3.17 -11.29 -10.22
C TYR A 164 -1.90 -11.47 -9.40
N GLN A 165 -1.95 -12.17 -8.27
CA GLN A 165 -0.77 -12.49 -7.45
C GLN A 165 0.33 -13.23 -8.23
N LEU A 166 -0.05 -13.98 -9.27
CA LEU A 166 0.87 -14.78 -10.08
C LEU A 166 1.39 -14.02 -11.31
N THR A 167 0.84 -12.85 -11.62
CA THR A 167 1.17 -12.10 -12.83
C THR A 167 2.61 -11.58 -12.84
N PRO A 168 3.25 -11.48 -14.02
CA PRO A 168 4.56 -10.85 -14.14
C PRO A 168 4.52 -9.37 -13.78
N LEU A 169 3.40 -8.67 -14.00
CA LEU A 169 3.21 -7.27 -13.64
C LEU A 169 3.39 -7.07 -12.13
N LYS A 170 2.72 -7.87 -11.31
CA LYS A 170 2.92 -7.81 -9.85
C LYS A 170 4.37 -8.07 -9.47
N ARG A 171 5.03 -9.07 -10.09
CA ARG A 171 6.44 -9.39 -9.77
C ARG A 171 7.38 -8.22 -10.06
N VAL A 172 7.19 -7.53 -11.20
CA VAL A 172 7.99 -6.35 -11.56
C VAL A 172 7.74 -5.19 -10.60
N CYS A 173 6.47 -4.90 -10.28
CA CYS A 173 6.10 -3.86 -9.33
C CYS A 173 6.68 -4.14 -7.94
N LEU A 174 6.54 -5.38 -7.48
CA LEU A 174 7.05 -5.82 -6.17
C LEU A 174 8.59 -5.76 -6.12
N ALA A 175 9.28 -6.17 -7.19
CA ALA A 175 10.74 -6.08 -7.25
C ALA A 175 11.20 -4.63 -7.04
N LYS A 176 10.64 -3.66 -7.78
CA LYS A 176 10.99 -2.24 -7.65
C LYS A 176 10.59 -1.65 -6.29
N CYS A 177 9.48 -2.10 -5.72
CA CYS A 177 9.01 -1.65 -4.41
C CYS A 177 9.87 -2.20 -3.25
N CYS A 178 10.47 -3.40 -3.40
CA CYS A 178 11.22 -4.09 -2.35
C CYS A 178 12.73 -3.96 -2.44
N THR A 179 13.27 -3.22 -3.41
CA THR A 179 14.71 -2.95 -3.54
C THR A 179 15.00 -1.46 -3.37
N PRO A 180 15.00 -0.94 -2.11
CA PRO A 180 15.10 0.50 -1.87
C PRO A 180 16.37 1.14 -2.43
N LEU A 181 17.51 0.47 -2.30
CA LEU A 181 18.79 0.97 -2.81
C LEU A 181 18.79 1.03 -4.34
N ASP A 182 18.35 -0.04 -5.00
CA ASP A 182 18.28 -0.09 -6.47
C ASP A 182 17.31 0.97 -7.02
N PHE A 183 16.13 1.11 -6.40
CA PHE A 183 15.17 2.14 -6.76
C PHE A 183 15.77 3.55 -6.64
N ILE A 184 16.41 3.86 -5.50
CA ILE A 184 17.00 5.18 -5.27
C ILE A 184 18.15 5.45 -6.23
N LEU A 185 19.03 4.47 -6.49
CA LEU A 185 20.15 4.65 -7.41
C LEU A 185 19.73 4.95 -8.85
N HIS A 186 18.65 4.32 -9.32
CA HIS A 186 18.16 4.49 -10.69
C HIS A 186 17.17 5.66 -10.85
N SER A 187 16.39 5.97 -9.82
CA SER A 187 15.36 7.01 -9.87
C SER A 187 15.76 8.32 -9.21
N TRP A 188 17.04 8.46 -8.76
CA TRP A 188 17.48 9.64 -8.02
C TRP A 188 17.29 10.92 -8.82
N ARG A 189 16.66 11.88 -8.17
CA ARG A 189 16.45 13.25 -8.68
C ARG A 189 16.69 14.24 -7.57
N ASP A 190 17.34 15.35 -7.89
CA ASP A 190 17.70 16.37 -6.91
C ASP A 190 16.55 17.33 -6.62
N GLY A 191 16.57 17.90 -5.41
CA GLY A 191 15.61 18.89 -4.95
C GLY A 191 14.23 18.34 -4.56
N SER A 192 13.36 19.25 -4.08
CA SER A 192 12.01 18.89 -3.64
C SER A 192 11.14 18.31 -4.75
N PRO A 193 11.15 18.83 -6.01
CA PRO A 193 10.43 18.21 -7.11
C PRO A 193 10.92 16.78 -7.41
N GLY A 194 12.23 16.54 -7.29
CA GLY A 194 12.82 15.22 -7.45
C GLY A 194 12.32 14.22 -6.41
N ALA A 195 12.33 14.61 -5.14
CA ALA A 195 11.81 13.79 -4.04
C ALA A 195 10.30 13.50 -4.19
N PHE A 196 9.51 14.50 -4.59
CA PHE A 196 8.10 14.34 -4.87
C PHE A 196 7.86 13.31 -5.98
N ARG A 197 8.56 13.45 -7.11
CA ARG A 197 8.45 12.50 -8.24
C ARG A 197 8.86 11.09 -7.84
N MET A 198 9.95 10.94 -7.07
CA MET A 198 10.38 9.63 -6.56
C MET A 198 9.32 9.00 -5.64
N GLY A 199 8.65 9.82 -4.79
CA GLY A 199 7.54 9.37 -3.96
C GLY A 199 6.34 8.90 -4.78
N LEU A 200 5.98 9.61 -5.86
CA LEU A 200 4.94 9.21 -6.79
C LEU A 200 5.30 7.89 -7.50
N GLU A 201 6.52 7.79 -8.05
CA GLU A 201 6.99 6.58 -8.73
C GLU A 201 6.94 5.36 -7.79
N HIS A 202 7.41 5.51 -6.55
CA HIS A 202 7.31 4.45 -5.55
C HIS A 202 5.86 4.10 -5.22
N GLY A 203 4.99 5.10 -5.09
CA GLY A 203 3.55 4.93 -4.88
C GLY A 203 2.88 4.14 -6.00
N ILE A 204 3.20 4.45 -7.26
CA ILE A 204 2.67 3.74 -8.44
C ILE A 204 3.12 2.27 -8.44
N TYR A 205 4.40 1.99 -8.19
CA TYR A 205 4.86 0.59 -8.11
C TYR A 205 4.22 -0.16 -6.94
N CYS A 206 4.05 0.50 -5.80
CA CYS A 206 3.39 -0.09 -4.64
C CYS A 206 1.90 -0.35 -4.93
N LEU A 207 1.20 0.61 -5.51
CA LEU A 207 -0.18 0.45 -5.94
C LEU A 207 -0.31 -0.69 -6.95
N GLY A 208 0.53 -0.72 -8.00
CA GLY A 208 0.54 -1.79 -8.99
C GLY A 208 0.75 -3.18 -8.39
N GLY A 209 1.48 -3.29 -7.28
CA GLY A 209 1.65 -4.56 -6.57
C GLY A 209 0.43 -5.02 -5.77
N TYR A 210 -0.41 -4.09 -5.28
CA TYR A 210 -1.38 -4.40 -4.25
C TYR A 210 -2.81 -3.88 -4.48
N TRP A 211 -3.07 -3.10 -5.54
CA TRP A 211 -4.36 -2.46 -5.78
C TRP A 211 -5.56 -3.42 -5.69
N LEU A 212 -5.42 -4.62 -6.25
CA LEU A 212 -6.53 -5.59 -6.29
C LEU A 212 -6.80 -6.20 -4.91
N LEU A 213 -5.78 -6.33 -4.05
CA LEU A 213 -5.97 -6.72 -2.65
C LEU A 213 -6.77 -5.68 -1.86
N PHE A 214 -6.56 -4.38 -2.17
CA PHE A 214 -7.36 -3.32 -1.56
C PHE A 214 -8.79 -3.28 -2.07
N VAL A 215 -9.03 -3.64 -3.34
CA VAL A 215 -10.39 -3.81 -3.86
C VAL A 215 -11.14 -4.89 -3.09
N LEU A 216 -10.47 -5.94 -2.60
CA LEU A 216 -11.10 -7.00 -1.80
C LEU A 216 -11.64 -6.50 -0.45
N LEU A 217 -11.14 -5.39 0.09
CA LEU A 217 -11.66 -4.84 1.35
C LEU A 217 -13.12 -4.38 1.23
N PHE A 218 -13.58 -4.04 0.02
CA PHE A 218 -14.97 -3.61 -0.18
C PHE A 218 -15.97 -4.73 0.10
N PRO A 219 -15.89 -5.88 -0.59
CA PRO A 219 -16.80 -6.97 -0.35
C PRO A 219 -16.59 -7.68 1.00
N LEU A 220 -15.40 -7.61 1.58
CA LEU A 220 -15.09 -8.15 2.91
C LEU A 220 -15.50 -7.20 4.05
N GLY A 221 -15.92 -5.98 3.68
CA GLY A 221 -16.23 -4.91 4.62
C GLY A 221 -15.00 -4.04 4.91
N MET A 222 -15.09 -2.77 4.51
CA MET A 222 -13.98 -1.80 4.69
C MET A 222 -13.52 -1.64 6.14
N MET A 223 -14.44 -1.84 7.11
CA MET A 223 -14.15 -1.76 8.55
C MET A 223 -13.91 -3.13 9.19
N ASN A 224 -13.72 -4.16 8.38
CA ASN A 224 -13.36 -5.48 8.91
C ASN A 224 -11.88 -5.49 9.31
N ILE A 225 -11.64 -5.26 10.60
CA ILE A 225 -10.29 -5.19 11.19
C ILE A 225 -9.49 -6.48 10.94
N ALA A 226 -10.15 -7.64 10.98
CA ALA A 226 -9.48 -8.91 10.72
C ALA A 226 -8.98 -9.02 9.27
N ALA A 227 -9.82 -8.64 8.29
CA ALA A 227 -9.43 -8.60 6.88
C ALA A 227 -8.28 -7.60 6.64
N MET A 228 -8.38 -6.41 7.23
CA MET A 228 -7.31 -5.39 7.15
C MET A 228 -6.00 -5.90 7.76
N ALA A 229 -6.05 -6.53 8.93
CA ALA A 229 -4.86 -7.08 9.60
C ALA A 229 -4.22 -8.21 8.79
N LEU A 230 -5.04 -9.11 8.24
CA LEU A 230 -4.58 -10.21 7.38
C LEU A 230 -3.89 -9.68 6.11
N LEU A 231 -4.50 -8.72 5.43
CA LEU A 231 -3.91 -8.10 4.24
C LEU A 231 -2.63 -7.33 4.59
N THR A 232 -2.61 -6.61 5.71
CA THR A 232 -1.40 -5.93 6.19
C THR A 232 -0.27 -6.92 6.44
N ALA A 233 -0.55 -8.02 7.12
CA ALA A 233 0.42 -9.08 7.39
C ALA A 233 0.93 -9.71 6.09
N LEU A 234 0.06 -9.97 5.13
CA LEU A 234 0.43 -10.50 3.81
C LEU A 234 1.35 -9.53 3.06
N ILE A 235 0.96 -8.25 2.97
CA ILE A 235 1.73 -7.20 2.29
C ILE A 235 3.11 -7.03 2.95
N PHE A 236 3.14 -7.02 4.28
CA PHE A 236 4.38 -6.90 5.04
C PHE A 236 5.28 -8.13 4.82
N ALA A 237 4.71 -9.34 4.86
CA ALA A 237 5.44 -10.57 4.61
C ALA A 237 6.05 -10.60 3.19
N GLU A 238 5.29 -10.21 2.16
CA GLU A 238 5.79 -10.14 0.78
C GLU A 238 6.92 -9.10 0.61
N LYS A 239 6.92 -8.03 1.41
CA LYS A 239 7.95 -6.99 1.33
C LYS A 239 9.22 -7.33 2.12
N VAL A 240 9.09 -7.98 3.26
CA VAL A 240 10.20 -8.20 4.20
C VAL A 240 10.84 -9.57 4.02
N VAL A 241 10.05 -10.60 3.70
CA VAL A 241 10.58 -11.98 3.64
C VAL A 241 11.30 -12.24 2.31
N PRO A 242 12.50 -12.84 2.34
CA PRO A 242 13.27 -13.13 1.11
C PRO A 242 12.53 -14.06 0.12
N ARG A 243 11.70 -14.98 0.64
CA ARG A 243 10.91 -15.94 -0.16
C ARG A 243 9.57 -15.40 -0.64
N ARG A 244 9.52 -14.09 -0.96
CA ARG A 244 8.30 -13.37 -1.39
C ARG A 244 7.50 -14.08 -2.50
N ALA A 245 8.17 -14.72 -3.46
CA ALA A 245 7.49 -15.46 -4.54
C ALA A 245 6.66 -16.63 -4.01
N ARG A 246 7.14 -17.37 -3.01
CA ARG A 246 6.39 -18.47 -2.36
C ARG A 246 5.19 -17.93 -1.59
N ILE A 247 5.37 -16.83 -0.85
CA ILE A 247 4.27 -16.18 -0.12
C ILE A 247 3.16 -15.75 -1.09
N ALA A 248 3.53 -15.09 -2.19
CA ALA A 248 2.58 -14.70 -3.23
C ALA A 248 1.85 -15.91 -3.84
N GLN A 249 2.55 -17.03 -4.08
CA GLN A 249 1.95 -18.27 -4.58
C GLN A 249 0.95 -18.88 -3.59
N PHE A 250 1.31 -18.95 -2.29
CA PHE A 250 0.38 -19.43 -1.25
C PHE A 250 -0.84 -18.52 -1.11
N ALA A 251 -0.64 -17.20 -1.12
CA ALA A 251 -1.73 -16.22 -1.10
C ALA A 251 -2.63 -16.37 -2.34
N ALA A 252 -2.04 -16.55 -3.52
CA ALA A 252 -2.77 -16.78 -4.76
C ALA A 252 -3.65 -18.04 -4.66
N LEU A 253 -3.07 -19.16 -4.24
CA LEU A 253 -3.81 -20.42 -4.09
C LEU A 253 -4.94 -20.27 -3.08
N ALA A 254 -4.68 -19.68 -1.92
CA ALA A 254 -5.70 -19.45 -0.89
C ALA A 254 -6.85 -18.57 -1.41
N LEU A 255 -6.54 -17.47 -2.11
CA LEU A 255 -7.54 -16.58 -2.71
C LEU A 255 -8.34 -17.29 -3.80
N ILE A 256 -7.70 -18.05 -4.69
CA ILE A 256 -8.39 -18.78 -5.76
C ILE A 256 -9.34 -19.83 -5.18
N LEU A 257 -8.88 -20.62 -4.21
CA LEU A 257 -9.70 -21.65 -3.57
C LEU A 257 -10.87 -21.02 -2.79
N TYR A 258 -10.61 -19.94 -2.05
CA TYR A 258 -11.64 -19.23 -1.31
C TYR A 258 -12.66 -18.57 -2.26
N GLY A 259 -12.21 -17.91 -3.33
CA GLY A 259 -13.10 -17.31 -4.32
C GLY A 259 -13.94 -18.35 -5.06
N ALA A 260 -13.36 -19.49 -5.42
CA ALA A 260 -14.11 -20.62 -6.01
C ALA A 260 -15.16 -21.18 -5.03
N LEU A 261 -14.80 -21.32 -3.74
CA LEU A 261 -15.74 -21.72 -2.71
C LEU A 261 -16.94 -20.74 -2.61
N VAL A 262 -16.66 -19.43 -2.61
CA VAL A 262 -17.72 -18.40 -2.55
C VAL A 262 -18.63 -18.43 -3.77
N ILE A 263 -18.10 -18.73 -4.97
CA ILE A 263 -18.91 -18.88 -6.19
C ILE A 263 -19.89 -20.05 -6.07
N VAL A 264 -19.41 -21.20 -5.53
CA VAL A 264 -20.21 -22.43 -5.38
C VAL A 264 -21.16 -22.34 -4.18
N VAL A 265 -20.65 -21.81 -3.06
CA VAL A 265 -21.37 -21.69 -1.79
C VAL A 265 -21.41 -20.21 -1.38
N PRO A 266 -22.42 -19.44 -1.85
CA PRO A 266 -22.52 -18.01 -1.55
C PRO A 266 -22.53 -17.67 -0.06
N ALA A 267 -23.03 -18.58 0.78
CA ALA A 267 -23.03 -18.46 2.24
C ALA A 267 -21.63 -18.50 2.89
N ALA A 268 -20.59 -18.89 2.14
CA ALA A 268 -19.21 -18.90 2.63
C ALA A 268 -18.59 -17.49 2.69
N LEU A 269 -19.27 -16.47 2.18
CA LEU A 269 -18.84 -15.08 2.35
C LEU A 269 -19.13 -14.66 3.81
N PRO A 270 -18.12 -14.23 4.58
CA PRO A 270 -18.34 -13.67 5.89
C PRO A 270 -18.86 -12.22 5.76
N LEU A 271 -20.02 -12.06 5.15
CA LEU A 271 -20.80 -10.83 5.24
C LEU A 271 -21.23 -10.77 6.70
N GLY A 272 -20.54 -9.96 7.50
CA GLY A 272 -20.93 -9.75 8.88
C GLY A 272 -22.42 -9.46 8.94
N GLY A 273 -23.17 -10.42 9.51
CA GLY A 273 -24.52 -10.26 10.02
C GLY A 273 -25.49 -9.36 9.25
N ALA A 274 -25.53 -9.44 7.93
CA ALA A 274 -26.65 -8.92 7.18
C ALA A 274 -27.74 -9.99 7.21
N GLY A 275 -28.45 -10.03 8.34
CA GLY A 275 -29.75 -10.65 8.37
C GLY A 275 -30.60 -10.08 7.23
N MET A 276 -31.18 -11.00 6.48
CA MET A 276 -32.30 -10.73 5.59
C MET A 276 -33.39 -9.94 6.32
#